data_efc6133b9b0f2586d1236885a2b9d57c
#
_entry.id   efc6133b9b0f2586d1236885a2b9d57c
#
_cell.length_a   1.000
_cell.length_b   1.000
_cell.length_c   1.000
_cell.angle_alpha   90.00
_cell.angle_beta   90.00
_cell.angle_gamma   90.00
#
_symmetry.space_group_name_H-M   'P 1'
#
loop_
_entity.id
_entity.type
_entity.pdbx_description
1 polymer ?
#
loop_
_entity_poly.entity_id
_entity_poly.type
_entity_poly.pdbx_seq_one_letter_code
_entity_poly.pdbx_strand_id
1 'polypeptide(L)' 'MISEWEKHTLLADTALHLDDPVRSILHYQQALSLSEDISECVEIEADERLLISVISCHNLAQFWRWAGDTDYEL' A
#
# COMPACT_ATOMS: atom_id res chain seq x y z
N MET A 1 -10.22 1.96 -11.01
CA MET A 1 -8.88 2.37 -10.58
C MET A 1 -8.77 2.52 -9.08
N ILE A 2 -9.53 3.39 -8.47
CA ILE A 2 -9.52 3.56 -7.00
C ILE A 2 -9.98 2.29 -6.28
N SER A 3 -11.02 1.63 -6.79
CA SER A 3 -11.52 0.42 -6.13
C SER A 3 -10.51 -0.72 -6.15
N GLU A 4 -9.67 -0.81 -7.18
CA GLU A 4 -8.60 -1.78 -7.22
C GLU A 4 -7.51 -1.46 -6.21
N TRP A 5 -7.19 -0.18 -6.07
CA TRP A 5 -6.23 0.28 -5.07
C TRP A 5 -6.73 -0.04 -3.66
N GLU A 6 -8.00 0.23 -3.38
CA GLU A 6 -8.60 -0.09 -2.08
C GLU A 6 -8.56 -1.60 -1.82
N LYS A 7 -8.87 -2.39 -2.85
CA LYS A 7 -8.86 -3.84 -2.74
C LYS A 7 -7.48 -4.36 -2.34
N HIS A 8 -6.44 -3.90 -3.03
CA HIS A 8 -5.09 -4.36 -2.72
C HIS A 8 -4.60 -3.86 -1.38
N THR A 9 -4.96 -2.65 -1.00
CA THR A 9 -4.65 -2.11 0.31
C THR A 9 -5.27 -2.97 1.41
N LEU A 10 -6.54 -3.32 1.25
CA LEU A 10 -7.25 -4.15 2.22
C LEU A 10 -6.69 -5.58 2.27
N LEU A 11 -6.36 -6.14 1.11
CA LEU A 11 -5.77 -7.48 1.06
C LEU A 11 -4.40 -7.51 1.74
N ALA A 12 -3.61 -6.45 1.55
CA ALA A 12 -2.32 -6.35 2.20
C ALA A 12 -2.46 -6.26 3.71
N ASP A 13 -3.39 -5.45 4.18
CA ASP A 13 -3.64 -5.29 5.60
C ASP A 13 -4.14 -6.59 6.23
N THR A 14 -5.04 -7.28 5.56
CA THR A 14 -5.55 -8.57 6.00
C THR A 14 -4.44 -9.60 6.08
N ALA A 15 -3.58 -9.66 5.05
CA ALA A 15 -2.46 -10.60 5.05
C ALA A 15 -1.50 -10.33 6.19
N LEU A 16 -1.27 -9.06 6.52
CA LEU A 16 -0.39 -8.71 7.63
C LEU A 16 -0.98 -9.17 8.96
N HIS A 17 -2.29 -9.01 9.14
CA HIS A 17 -2.98 -9.50 10.35
C HIS A 17 -2.97 -11.02 10.44
N LEU A 18 -2.90 -11.72 9.33
CA LEU A 18 -2.82 -13.18 9.28
C LEU A 18 -1.37 -13.67 9.33
N ASP A 19 -0.42 -12.79 9.61
CA ASP A 19 1.00 -13.11 9.70
C ASP A 19 1.57 -13.68 8.41
N ASP A 20 1.13 -13.12 7.28
CA ASP A 20 1.60 -13.51 5.95
C ASP A 20 2.31 -12.31 5.30
N PRO A 21 3.57 -12.03 5.66
CA PRO A 21 4.26 -10.85 5.19
C PRO A 21 4.55 -10.87 3.69
N VAL A 22 4.76 -12.04 3.10
CA VAL A 22 5.03 -12.14 1.66
C VAL A 22 3.83 -11.66 0.86
N ARG A 23 2.65 -12.13 1.21
CA ARG A 23 1.43 -11.72 0.52
C ARG A 23 1.11 -10.26 0.81
N SER A 24 1.35 -9.81 2.03
CA SER A 24 1.14 -8.43 2.42
C SER A 24 1.98 -7.47 1.58
N ILE A 25 3.29 -7.72 1.46
CA ILE A 25 4.16 -6.83 0.70
C ILE A 25 3.80 -6.82 -0.79
N LEU A 26 3.41 -7.96 -1.34
CA LEU A 26 2.99 -8.02 -2.73
C LEU A 26 1.78 -7.13 -2.99
N HIS A 27 0.79 -7.16 -2.12
CA HIS A 27 -0.39 -6.32 -2.28
C HIS A 27 -0.10 -4.85 -2.00
N TYR A 28 0.74 -4.54 -1.02
CA TYR A 28 1.13 -3.15 -0.79
C TYR A 28 1.89 -2.58 -2.00
N GLN A 29 2.76 -3.36 -2.62
CA GLN A 29 3.47 -2.92 -3.81
C GLN A 29 2.52 -2.71 -5.00
N GLN A 30 1.52 -3.57 -5.14
CA GLN A 30 0.50 -3.38 -6.17
C GLN A 30 -0.33 -2.12 -5.90
N ALA A 31 -0.69 -1.88 -4.65
CA ALA A 31 -1.40 -0.67 -4.28
C ALA A 31 -0.56 0.58 -4.57
N LEU A 32 0.74 0.54 -4.29
CA LEU A 32 1.62 1.65 -4.59
C LEU A 32 1.70 1.92 -6.09
N SER A 33 1.83 0.87 -6.89
CA SER A 33 1.83 1.01 -8.35
C SER A 33 0.54 1.64 -8.86
N LEU A 34 -0.59 1.20 -8.32
CA LEU A 34 -1.89 1.77 -8.68
C LEU A 34 -1.99 3.23 -8.24
N SER A 35 -1.42 3.57 -7.09
CA SER A 35 -1.42 4.96 -6.63
C SER A 35 -0.63 5.88 -7.57
N GLU A 36 0.44 5.36 -8.16
CA GLU A 36 1.20 6.12 -9.15
C GLU A 36 0.38 6.39 -10.42
N ASP A 37 -0.36 5.39 -10.89
CA ASP A 37 -1.27 5.55 -12.02
C ASP A 37 -2.38 6.55 -11.67
N ILE A 38 -2.93 6.45 -10.47
CA ILE A 38 -3.96 7.37 -9.99
C ILE A 38 -3.42 8.80 -9.93
N SER A 39 -2.16 8.97 -9.52
CA SER A 39 -1.55 10.30 -9.40
C SER A 39 -1.47 11.02 -10.73
N GLU A 40 -1.46 10.27 -11.85
CA GLU A 40 -1.42 10.83 -13.19
C GLU A 40 -2.80 11.01 -13.81
N CYS A 41 -3.85 10.56 -13.13
CA CYS A 41 -5.21 10.61 -13.65
C CYS A 41 -5.85 11.96 -13.35
N VAL A 42 -5.98 12.80 -14.36
CA VAL A 42 -6.54 14.15 -14.20
C VAL A 42 -8.04 14.16 -13.90
N GLU A 43 -8.72 13.03 -14.10
CA GLU A 43 -10.15 12.92 -13.80
C GLU A 43 -10.42 12.78 -12.30
N ILE A 44 -9.41 12.42 -11.53
CA ILE A 44 -9.51 12.29 -10.08
C ILE A 44 -9.01 13.60 -9.47
N GLU A 45 -9.73 14.09 -8.47
CA GLU A 45 -9.35 15.34 -7.83
C GLU A 45 -7.94 15.28 -7.24
N ALA A 46 -7.22 16.41 -7.31
CA ALA A 46 -5.83 16.47 -6.86
C ALA A 46 -5.67 16.09 -5.38
N ASP A 47 -6.61 16.50 -4.53
CA ASP A 47 -6.56 16.20 -3.10
C ASP A 47 -6.70 14.70 -2.86
N GLU A 48 -7.56 14.05 -3.61
CA GLU A 48 -7.76 12.61 -3.51
C GLU A 48 -6.55 11.85 -4.01
N ARG A 49 -5.95 12.30 -5.13
CA ARG A 49 -4.73 11.68 -5.64
C ARG A 49 -3.59 11.77 -4.64
N LEU A 50 -3.44 12.92 -4.03
CA LEU A 50 -2.40 13.14 -3.02
C LEU A 50 -2.61 12.24 -1.81
N LEU A 51 -3.86 12.16 -1.34
CA LEU A 51 -4.19 11.33 -0.17
C LEU A 51 -3.88 9.85 -0.44
N ILE A 52 -4.24 9.36 -1.61
CA ILE A 52 -3.98 7.97 -2.00
C ILE A 52 -2.48 7.70 -2.03
N SER A 53 -1.70 8.61 -2.58
CA SER A 53 -0.24 8.48 -2.61
C SER A 53 0.36 8.45 -1.21
N VAL A 54 -0.10 9.34 -0.34
CA VAL A 54 0.38 9.42 1.05
C VAL A 54 0.04 8.13 1.80
N ILE A 55 -1.19 7.65 1.68
CA ILE A 55 -1.62 6.42 2.34
C ILE A 55 -0.77 5.23 1.87
N SER A 56 -0.54 5.12 0.56
CA SER A 56 0.22 4.01 -0.01
C SER A 56 1.66 4.00 0.50
N CYS A 57 2.30 5.16 0.53
CA CYS A 57 3.66 5.28 1.05
C CYS A 57 3.71 4.99 2.55
N HIS A 58 2.74 5.49 3.29
CA HIS A 58 2.66 5.26 4.73
C HIS A 58 2.49 3.78 5.07
N ASN A 59 1.61 3.10 4.35
CA ASN A 59 1.36 1.67 4.57
C ASN A 59 2.62 0.85 4.30
N LEU A 60 3.33 1.16 3.24
CA LEU A 60 4.55 0.45 2.90
C LEU A 60 5.66 0.74 3.93
N ALA A 61 5.77 1.97 4.38
CA ALA A 61 6.73 2.33 5.41
C ALA A 61 6.44 1.60 6.73
N GLN A 62 5.17 1.50 7.11
CA GLN A 62 4.77 0.76 8.30
C GLN A 62 5.10 -0.73 8.17
N PHE A 63 4.88 -1.30 6.98
CA PHE A 63 5.23 -2.70 6.73
C PHE A 63 6.72 -2.92 6.97
N TRP A 64 7.57 -2.08 6.41
CA TRP A 64 9.01 -2.24 6.57
C TRP A 64 9.47 -2.01 8.00
N ARG A 65 8.82 -1.12 8.72
CA ARG A 65 9.10 -0.91 10.14
C ARG A 65 8.73 -2.16 10.94
N TRP A 66 7.56 -2.73 10.66
CA TRP A 66 7.14 -3.97 11.30
C TRP A 66 8.11 -5.11 11.00
N ALA A 67 8.54 -5.23 9.75
CA ALA A 67 9.50 -6.26 9.35
C ALA A 67 10.84 -6.08 10.03
N GLY A 68 11.28 -4.84 10.21
CA GLY A 68 12.52 -4.53 10.91
C GLY A 68 12.46 -4.81 12.40
N ASP A 69 11.27 -4.74 12.99
CA ASP A 69 11.08 -5.04 14.40
C ASP A 69 11.06 -6.56 14.68
N THR A 70 11.09 -7.36 13.63
CA THR A 70 11.17 -8.81 13.75
C THR A 70 12.60 -9.27 13.50
N ASP A 71 12.80 -10.36 12.80
CA ASP A 71 14.12 -10.92 12.57
C ASP A 71 14.75 -10.49 11.24
N TYR A 72 14.11 -9.57 10.53
CA TYR A 72 14.65 -9.06 9.28
C TYR A 72 15.67 -7.96 9.47
N GLU A 73 15.83 -7.51 10.67
CA GLU A 73 16.81 -6.51 11.01
C GLU A 73 18.21 -7.13 10.92
N LEU A 74 19.08 -6.53 10.14
CA LEU A 74 20.43 -7.01 9.94
C LEU A 74 21.42 -6.33 10.85
#